data_cde9082535e67de732389e5bb4b68607
#
_entry.id   cde9082535e67de732389e5bb4b68607
#
_cell.length_a   1.000
_cell.length_b   1.000
_cell.length_c   1.000
_cell.angle_alpha   90.00
_cell.angle_beta   90.00
_cell.angle_gamma   90.00
#
_symmetry.space_group_name_H-M   'P 1'
#
loop_
_entity.id
_entity.type
_entity.pdbx_description
1 polymer ?
#
loop_
_entity_poly.entity_id
_entity_poly.type
_entity_poly.pdbx_seq_one_letter_code
_entity_poly.pdbx_strand_id
1 'polypeptide(L)'
;FEAYIAGQKNKKYDSMKAATQEDMNQAAVQCTEQKNKLVDVRMNYLQNHPKRDFSASAENNDDYDNLLSELSCNELEEYQKKAAEQAKAAVEHFKEDFVYKIRSAIKEAYVRRDELNRIIRNLNFGKDRYQFKITRNKGADGAFYDMFMDEDLEIDPSSLASPVEHQLNLFSMDQENKYGMLMSELIRIFIPPENASQQELDEAKQNMVKYADYRTYLSFEMEQIVEGDERLVIGLSKMIKKNSGGEGQNPLYIALLASFAQAYHINLSARLTRRPTIRLVVLDEAFSKMDAE
;
A
#
# COMPACT_ATOMS: atom_id res chain seq x y z
N PHE A 1 -56.17 -36.33 29.23
CA PHE A 1 -55.87 -37.09 30.46
C PHE A 1 -56.60 -38.43 30.46
N GLU A 2 -57.91 -38.49 30.31
CA GLU A 2 -58.72 -39.74 30.31
C GLU A 2 -58.30 -40.69 29.17
N ALA A 3 -58.05 -40.21 27.98
CA ALA A 3 -57.53 -40.99 26.86
C ALA A 3 -56.15 -41.62 27.15
N TYR A 4 -55.28 -40.91 27.86
CA TYR A 4 -53.98 -41.39 28.30
C TYR A 4 -54.12 -42.48 29.36
N ILE A 5 -54.98 -42.29 30.36
CA ILE A 5 -55.29 -43.29 31.38
C ILE A 5 -55.92 -44.56 30.76
N ALA A 6 -56.82 -44.42 29.82
CA ALA A 6 -57.46 -45.53 29.13
C ALA A 6 -56.48 -46.40 28.32
N GLY A 7 -55.43 -45.79 27.79
CA GLY A 7 -54.32 -46.48 27.10
C GLY A 7 -53.35 -47.24 28.00
N GLN A 8 -53.38 -46.98 29.33
CA GLN A 8 -52.42 -47.51 30.32
C GLN A 8 -53.02 -48.59 31.25
N LYS A 9 -53.94 -49.38 30.74
CA LYS A 9 -54.77 -50.34 31.49
C LYS A 9 -54.06 -51.28 32.49
N ASN A 10 -52.74 -51.43 32.44
CA ASN A 10 -51.97 -52.34 33.30
C ASN A 10 -50.95 -51.67 34.22
N LYS A 11 -50.93 -50.33 34.31
CA LYS A 11 -49.97 -49.63 35.19
C LYS A 11 -50.68 -49.15 36.45
N LYS A 12 -50.02 -49.36 37.61
CA LYS A 12 -50.51 -48.80 38.86
C LYS A 12 -50.43 -47.29 38.83
N TYR A 13 -51.52 -46.59 39.23
CA TYR A 13 -51.63 -45.13 39.26
C TYR A 13 -50.41 -44.45 39.98
N ASP A 14 -49.98 -45.02 41.11
CA ASP A 14 -48.82 -44.50 41.87
C ASP A 14 -47.50 -44.52 41.07
N SER A 15 -47.27 -45.58 40.26
CA SER A 15 -46.04 -45.64 39.45
C SER A 15 -46.10 -44.63 38.27
N MET A 16 -47.27 -44.36 37.72
CA MET A 16 -47.43 -43.33 36.70
C MET A 16 -47.26 -41.92 37.27
N LYS A 17 -47.80 -41.66 38.46
CA LYS A 17 -47.60 -40.41 39.20
C LYS A 17 -46.14 -40.16 39.50
N ALA A 18 -45.41 -41.15 39.98
CA ALA A 18 -44.00 -41.06 40.27
C ALA A 18 -43.17 -40.77 39.01
N ALA A 19 -43.45 -41.47 37.91
CA ALA A 19 -42.75 -41.22 36.61
C ALA A 19 -43.01 -39.80 36.09
N THR A 20 -44.28 -39.36 36.14
CA THR A 20 -44.61 -37.98 35.69
C THR A 20 -43.98 -36.93 36.60
N GLN A 21 -43.89 -37.19 37.91
CA GLN A 21 -43.21 -36.28 38.83
C GLN A 21 -41.68 -36.19 38.57
N GLU A 22 -41.06 -37.33 38.23
CA GLU A 22 -39.65 -37.41 37.82
C GLU A 22 -39.41 -36.65 36.52
N ASP A 23 -40.26 -36.84 35.48
CA ASP A 23 -40.18 -36.11 34.25
C ASP A 23 -40.33 -34.59 34.47
N MET A 24 -41.28 -34.16 35.33
CA MET A 24 -41.42 -32.75 35.73
C MET A 24 -40.18 -32.20 36.40
N ASN A 25 -39.56 -32.97 37.32
CA ASN A 25 -38.35 -32.55 38.01
C ASN A 25 -37.18 -32.42 37.02
N GLN A 26 -37.00 -33.38 36.13
CA GLN A 26 -36.00 -33.33 35.08
C GLN A 26 -36.17 -32.13 34.14
N ALA A 27 -37.42 -31.87 33.71
CA ALA A 27 -37.74 -30.71 32.88
C ALA A 27 -37.45 -29.39 33.61
N ALA A 28 -37.74 -29.31 34.93
CA ALA A 28 -37.42 -28.12 35.74
C ALA A 28 -35.92 -27.87 35.86
N VAL A 29 -35.13 -28.94 36.05
CA VAL A 29 -33.66 -28.85 36.09
C VAL A 29 -33.13 -28.38 34.72
N GLN A 30 -33.57 -28.98 33.61
CA GLN A 30 -33.17 -28.59 32.27
C GLN A 30 -33.54 -27.14 31.96
N CYS A 31 -34.73 -26.71 32.37
CA CYS A 31 -35.15 -25.31 32.20
C CYS A 31 -34.23 -24.33 32.94
N THR A 32 -33.84 -24.69 34.16
CA THR A 32 -32.91 -23.87 34.97
C THR A 32 -31.52 -23.81 34.32
N GLU A 33 -31.02 -24.94 33.87
CA GLU A 33 -29.73 -24.99 33.16
C GLU A 33 -29.73 -24.13 31.87
N GLN A 34 -30.79 -24.19 31.08
CA GLN A 34 -30.88 -23.37 29.87
C GLN A 34 -31.02 -21.88 30.19
N LYS A 35 -31.75 -21.51 31.27
CA LYS A 35 -31.78 -20.12 31.74
C LYS A 35 -30.41 -19.61 32.17
N ASN A 36 -29.64 -20.41 32.88
CA ASN A 36 -28.29 -20.02 33.25
C ASN A 36 -27.39 -19.84 32.05
N LYS A 37 -27.41 -20.76 31.11
CA LYS A 37 -26.67 -20.61 29.87
C LYS A 37 -27.04 -19.34 29.08
N LEU A 38 -28.32 -19.01 29.04
CA LEU A 38 -28.78 -17.77 28.36
C LEU A 38 -28.24 -16.53 29.09
N VAL A 39 -28.26 -16.51 30.40
CA VAL A 39 -27.69 -15.41 31.21
C VAL A 39 -26.19 -15.26 30.92
N ASP A 40 -25.45 -16.37 30.89
CA ASP A 40 -24.01 -16.35 30.57
C ASP A 40 -23.69 -15.78 29.19
N VAL A 41 -24.46 -16.19 28.16
CA VAL A 41 -24.33 -15.67 26.80
C VAL A 41 -24.66 -14.17 26.76
N ARG A 42 -25.72 -13.74 27.42
CA ARG A 42 -26.09 -12.32 27.51
C ARG A 42 -25.03 -11.49 28.25
N MET A 43 -24.46 -12.00 29.33
CA MET A 43 -23.37 -11.33 30.04
C MET A 43 -22.13 -11.16 29.18
N ASN A 44 -21.75 -12.20 28.43
CA ASN A 44 -20.63 -12.12 27.50
C ASN A 44 -20.90 -11.08 26.37
N TYR A 45 -22.13 -11.06 25.85
CA TYR A 45 -22.52 -10.04 24.88
C TYR A 45 -22.38 -8.61 25.45
N LEU A 46 -22.89 -8.37 26.66
CA LEU A 46 -22.82 -7.05 27.29
C LEU A 46 -21.40 -6.61 27.64
N GLN A 47 -20.52 -7.54 28.01
CA GLN A 47 -19.09 -7.24 28.19
C GLN A 47 -18.43 -6.74 26.90
N ASN A 48 -18.79 -7.32 25.76
CA ASN A 48 -18.28 -6.91 24.45
C ASN A 48 -18.96 -5.64 23.91
N HIS A 49 -20.15 -5.30 24.44
CA HIS A 49 -20.96 -4.15 24.01
C HIS A 49 -21.37 -3.25 25.19
N PRO A 50 -20.42 -2.56 25.86
CA PRO A 50 -20.67 -1.85 27.11
C PRO A 50 -21.63 -0.65 26.98
N LYS A 51 -21.97 -0.23 25.76
CA LYS A 51 -22.91 0.86 25.52
C LYS A 51 -24.39 0.40 25.51
N ARG A 52 -24.64 -0.91 25.64
CA ARG A 52 -26.00 -1.46 25.66
C ARG A 52 -26.47 -1.60 27.11
N ASP A 53 -27.63 -1.03 27.38
CA ASP A 53 -28.24 -1.06 28.73
C ASP A 53 -29.33 -2.14 28.82
N PHE A 54 -28.95 -3.39 28.51
CA PHE A 54 -29.86 -4.54 28.57
C PHE A 54 -29.63 -5.34 29.82
N SER A 55 -30.68 -6.01 30.34
CA SER A 55 -30.57 -6.89 31.48
C SER A 55 -30.23 -8.32 31.04
N ALA A 56 -29.10 -8.87 31.53
CA ALA A 56 -28.74 -10.27 31.30
C ALA A 56 -29.72 -11.25 31.90
N SER A 57 -30.37 -10.88 33.05
CA SER A 57 -31.31 -11.70 33.83
C SER A 57 -32.78 -11.47 33.48
N ALA A 58 -33.09 -10.69 32.45
CA ALA A 58 -34.46 -10.44 31.99
C ALA A 58 -35.20 -11.77 31.71
N GLU A 59 -36.47 -11.85 32.10
CA GLU A 59 -37.30 -13.06 31.86
C GLU A 59 -37.63 -13.23 30.38
N ASN A 60 -37.81 -12.13 29.66
CA ASN A 60 -38.07 -12.10 28.24
C ASN A 60 -36.82 -11.82 27.43
N ASN A 61 -36.93 -11.88 26.08
CA ASN A 61 -35.83 -11.59 25.15
C ASN A 61 -36.10 -10.33 24.32
N ASP A 62 -37.13 -9.55 24.69
CA ASP A 62 -37.66 -8.47 23.84
C ASP A 62 -36.60 -7.45 23.42
N ASP A 63 -35.69 -7.04 24.33
CA ASP A 63 -34.65 -6.07 24.01
C ASP A 63 -33.67 -6.61 22.95
N TYR A 64 -33.31 -7.89 23.06
CA TYR A 64 -32.42 -8.56 22.12
C TYR A 64 -33.11 -8.86 20.77
N ASP A 65 -34.40 -9.27 20.81
CA ASP A 65 -35.19 -9.56 19.61
C ASP A 65 -35.51 -8.27 18.82
N ASN A 66 -35.80 -7.18 19.54
CA ASN A 66 -36.01 -5.87 18.92
C ASN A 66 -34.70 -5.39 18.26
N LEU A 67 -33.56 -5.50 18.96
CA LEU A 67 -32.28 -5.15 18.40
C LEU A 67 -31.94 -6.00 17.18
N LEU A 68 -32.16 -7.32 17.24
CA LEU A 68 -31.93 -8.21 16.10
C LEU A 68 -32.79 -7.82 14.89
N SER A 69 -34.06 -7.50 15.15
CA SER A 69 -34.98 -7.06 14.12
C SER A 69 -34.55 -5.72 13.50
N GLU A 70 -34.16 -4.75 14.32
CA GLU A 70 -33.67 -3.45 13.87
C GLU A 70 -32.40 -3.58 12.99
N LEU A 71 -31.41 -4.34 13.48
CA LEU A 71 -30.18 -4.59 12.74
C LEU A 71 -30.38 -5.38 11.45
N SER A 72 -31.29 -6.37 11.45
CA SER A 72 -31.50 -7.22 10.27
C SER A 72 -32.39 -6.58 9.21
N CYS A 73 -33.34 -5.71 9.58
CA CYS A 73 -34.34 -5.20 8.63
C CYS A 73 -33.88 -3.92 7.90
N ASN A 74 -33.10 -3.03 8.51
CA ASN A 74 -32.78 -1.75 7.91
C ASN A 74 -31.32 -1.31 8.10
N GLU A 75 -30.74 -1.49 9.29
CA GLU A 75 -29.42 -0.93 9.59
C GLU A 75 -28.29 -1.73 8.95
N LEU A 76 -28.39 -3.04 8.88
CA LEU A 76 -27.31 -3.89 8.34
C LEU A 76 -27.05 -3.58 6.86
N GLU A 77 -28.12 -3.47 6.06
CA GLU A 77 -28.01 -3.13 4.62
C GLU A 77 -27.45 -1.72 4.44
N GLU A 78 -27.90 -0.76 5.27
CA GLU A 78 -27.40 0.61 5.22
C GLU A 78 -25.94 0.70 5.65
N TYR A 79 -25.53 -0.01 6.72
CA TYR A 79 -24.14 -0.08 7.14
C TYR A 79 -23.25 -0.78 6.12
N GLN A 80 -23.72 -1.87 5.52
CA GLN A 80 -22.97 -2.55 4.44
C GLN A 80 -22.79 -1.64 3.23
N LYS A 81 -23.84 -0.91 2.83
CA LYS A 81 -23.78 0.06 1.74
C LYS A 81 -22.79 1.20 2.05
N LYS A 82 -22.89 1.80 3.24
CA LYS A 82 -21.96 2.86 3.69
C LYS A 82 -20.51 2.36 3.76
N ALA A 83 -20.31 1.15 4.27
CA ALA A 83 -18.98 0.54 4.33
C ALA A 83 -18.40 0.29 2.93
N ALA A 84 -19.23 -0.21 1.99
CA ALA A 84 -18.81 -0.41 0.61
C ALA A 84 -18.49 0.92 -0.11
N GLU A 85 -19.31 1.96 0.12
CA GLU A 85 -19.08 3.30 -0.41
C GLU A 85 -17.78 3.91 0.14
N GLN A 86 -17.53 3.79 1.46
CA GLN A 86 -16.31 4.26 2.08
C GLN A 86 -15.07 3.49 1.61
N ALA A 87 -15.18 2.16 1.46
CA ALA A 87 -14.11 1.35 0.91
C ALA A 87 -13.78 1.75 -0.53
N LYS A 88 -14.80 1.98 -1.35
CA LYS A 88 -14.63 2.47 -2.73
C LYS A 88 -13.96 3.84 -2.75
N ALA A 89 -14.43 4.78 -1.94
CA ALA A 89 -13.84 6.11 -1.85
C ALA A 89 -12.37 6.06 -1.37
N ALA A 90 -12.05 5.21 -0.40
CA ALA A 90 -10.68 5.02 0.07
C ALA A 90 -9.76 4.47 -1.03
N VAL A 91 -10.24 3.53 -1.86
CA VAL A 91 -9.50 3.01 -3.02
C VAL A 91 -9.27 4.10 -4.06
N GLU A 92 -10.27 4.93 -4.36
CA GLU A 92 -10.12 6.05 -5.32
C GLU A 92 -9.11 7.09 -4.81
N HIS A 93 -9.22 7.51 -3.55
CA HIS A 93 -8.22 8.41 -2.95
C HIS A 93 -6.80 7.81 -2.93
N PHE A 94 -6.69 6.52 -2.67
CA PHE A 94 -5.40 5.84 -2.75
C PHE A 94 -4.82 5.91 -4.17
N LYS A 95 -5.63 5.61 -5.20
CA LYS A 95 -5.20 5.69 -6.60
C LYS A 95 -4.66 7.08 -6.94
N GLU A 96 -5.45 8.11 -6.62
CA GLU A 96 -5.10 9.50 -6.89
C GLU A 96 -3.79 9.90 -6.20
N ASP A 97 -3.70 9.70 -4.90
CA ASP A 97 -2.52 10.02 -4.09
C ASP A 97 -1.26 9.27 -4.55
N PHE A 98 -1.42 7.98 -4.83
CA PHE A 98 -0.32 7.12 -5.23
C PHE A 98 0.23 7.53 -6.60
N VAL A 99 -0.64 7.68 -7.60
CA VAL A 99 -0.27 8.11 -8.95
C VAL A 99 0.43 9.47 -8.90
N TYR A 100 -0.16 10.43 -8.18
CA TYR A 100 0.43 11.76 -8.04
C TYR A 100 1.83 11.72 -7.40
N LYS A 101 2.01 10.98 -6.30
CA LYS A 101 3.29 10.89 -5.59
C LYS A 101 4.37 10.24 -6.45
N ILE A 102 4.05 9.12 -7.11
CA ILE A 102 5.01 8.44 -7.99
C ILE A 102 5.37 9.32 -9.19
N ARG A 103 4.38 9.92 -9.85
CA ARG A 103 4.59 10.85 -10.96
C ARG A 103 5.48 12.03 -10.58
N SER A 104 5.20 12.65 -9.44
CA SER A 104 5.99 13.76 -8.91
C SER A 104 7.43 13.34 -8.63
N ALA A 105 7.64 12.17 -8.02
CA ALA A 105 8.98 11.63 -7.76
C ALA A 105 9.74 11.30 -9.05
N ILE A 106 9.07 10.78 -10.08
CA ILE A 106 9.67 10.55 -11.40
C ILE A 106 10.07 11.89 -12.05
N LYS A 107 9.16 12.88 -12.06
CA LYS A 107 9.47 14.23 -12.58
C LYS A 107 10.67 14.85 -11.86
N GLU A 108 10.73 14.74 -10.54
CA GLU A 108 11.86 15.21 -9.74
C GLU A 108 13.17 14.48 -10.08
N ALA A 109 13.13 13.17 -10.31
CA ALA A 109 14.30 12.40 -10.73
C ALA A 109 14.87 12.92 -12.07
N TYR A 110 14.02 13.29 -13.02
CA TYR A 110 14.45 13.90 -14.29
C TYR A 110 15.09 15.27 -14.07
N VAL A 111 14.51 16.12 -13.22
CA VAL A 111 15.09 17.42 -12.86
C VAL A 111 16.49 17.23 -12.24
N ARG A 112 16.61 16.32 -11.29
CA ARG A 112 17.90 15.99 -10.64
C ARG A 112 18.94 15.46 -11.64
N ARG A 113 18.54 14.59 -12.58
CA ARG A 113 19.39 14.13 -13.66
C ARG A 113 19.93 15.30 -14.51
N ASP A 114 19.06 16.23 -14.87
CA ASP A 114 19.46 17.36 -15.70
C ASP A 114 20.40 18.33 -14.94
N GLU A 115 20.19 18.51 -13.66
CA GLU A 115 21.12 19.23 -12.79
C GLU A 115 22.49 18.55 -12.72
N LEU A 116 22.52 17.25 -12.45
CA LEU A 116 23.77 16.47 -12.43
C LEU A 116 24.48 16.53 -13.78
N ASN A 117 23.78 16.38 -14.87
CA ASN A 117 24.35 16.47 -16.21
C ASN A 117 24.91 17.87 -16.51
N ARG A 118 24.27 18.92 -15.98
CA ARG A 118 24.81 20.29 -16.10
C ARG A 118 26.12 20.46 -15.31
N ILE A 119 26.21 19.85 -14.12
CA ILE A 119 27.42 19.86 -13.30
C ILE A 119 28.53 19.12 -14.01
N ILE A 120 28.29 17.89 -14.48
CA ILE A 120 29.28 17.05 -15.14
C ILE A 120 29.83 17.70 -16.41
N ARG A 121 28.97 18.37 -17.19
CA ARG A 121 29.44 19.09 -18.40
C ARG A 121 30.48 20.16 -18.13
N ASN A 122 30.48 20.73 -16.93
CA ASN A 122 31.42 21.76 -16.52
C ASN A 122 32.71 21.18 -15.92
N LEU A 123 32.76 19.87 -15.69
CA LEU A 123 33.96 19.18 -15.21
C LEU A 123 34.75 18.65 -16.41
N ASN A 124 36.06 18.80 -16.34
CA ASN A 124 36.96 18.33 -17.41
C ASN A 124 37.45 16.91 -17.08
N PHE A 125 37.13 15.95 -17.90
CA PHE A 125 37.54 14.55 -17.80
C PHE A 125 38.45 14.14 -19.00
N GLY A 126 39.31 15.02 -19.43
CA GLY A 126 40.16 14.80 -20.61
C GLY A 126 39.33 14.85 -21.90
N LYS A 127 39.44 13.78 -22.71
CA LYS A 127 38.72 13.66 -23.99
C LYS A 127 37.30 13.05 -23.81
N ASP A 128 37.01 12.50 -22.66
CA ASP A 128 35.75 11.79 -22.42
C ASP A 128 34.70 12.72 -21.81
N ARG A 129 33.49 12.55 -22.25
CA ARG A 129 32.33 13.20 -21.65
C ARG A 129 31.38 12.16 -21.07
N TYR A 130 30.76 12.51 -19.96
CA TYR A 130 29.84 11.63 -19.27
C TYR A 130 28.47 12.27 -19.12
N GLN A 131 27.43 11.43 -19.09
CA GLN A 131 26.07 11.86 -18.82
C GLN A 131 25.29 10.80 -18.04
N PHE A 132 24.41 11.23 -17.15
CA PHE A 132 23.40 10.37 -16.55
C PHE A 132 22.21 10.25 -17.48
N LYS A 133 21.70 9.05 -17.63
CA LYS A 133 20.51 8.75 -18.41
C LYS A 133 19.49 8.04 -17.55
N ILE A 134 18.27 8.53 -17.59
CA ILE A 134 17.12 7.88 -17.00
C ILE A 134 16.19 7.48 -18.14
N THR A 135 15.78 6.24 -18.16
CA THR A 135 14.83 5.71 -19.12
C THR A 135 13.76 4.90 -18.39
N ARG A 136 12.67 4.64 -19.08
CA ARG A 136 11.67 3.68 -18.64
C ARG A 136 12.32 2.32 -18.33
N ASN A 137 11.89 1.65 -17.29
CA ASN A 137 12.28 0.26 -17.01
C ASN A 137 11.84 -0.64 -18.17
N LYS A 138 12.75 -1.47 -18.68
CA LYS A 138 12.49 -2.39 -19.80
C LYS A 138 11.77 -3.67 -19.37
N GLY A 139 11.68 -3.94 -18.08
CA GLY A 139 10.96 -5.07 -17.52
C GLY A 139 9.45 -4.85 -17.45
N ALA A 140 8.74 -5.78 -16.82
CA ALA A 140 7.28 -5.74 -16.64
C ALA A 140 6.81 -4.46 -15.91
N ASP A 141 7.58 -4.01 -14.92
CA ASP A 141 7.25 -2.82 -14.13
C ASP A 141 7.26 -1.51 -14.96
N GLY A 142 7.87 -1.53 -16.17
CA GLY A 142 7.85 -0.39 -17.07
C GLY A 142 6.47 -0.04 -17.64
N ALA A 143 5.54 -0.97 -17.66
CA ALA A 143 4.17 -0.69 -18.09
C ALA A 143 3.49 0.34 -17.18
N PHE A 144 3.77 0.30 -15.89
CA PHE A 144 3.27 1.28 -14.92
C PHE A 144 3.85 2.68 -15.15
N TYR A 145 5.09 2.77 -15.67
CA TYR A 145 5.69 4.07 -16.01
C TYR A 145 4.85 4.83 -17.03
N ASP A 146 4.39 4.14 -18.08
CA ASP A 146 3.58 4.78 -19.14
C ASP A 146 2.25 5.30 -18.57
N MET A 147 1.65 4.54 -17.66
CA MET A 147 0.45 4.96 -16.94
C MET A 147 0.70 6.20 -16.08
N PHE A 148 1.79 6.19 -15.26
CA PHE A 148 2.08 7.34 -14.38
C PHE A 148 2.45 8.62 -15.16
N MET A 149 3.03 8.50 -16.35
CA MET A 149 3.51 9.65 -17.10
C MET A 149 2.55 10.10 -18.20
N ASP A 150 1.38 9.47 -18.32
CA ASP A 150 0.35 9.89 -19.27
C ASP A 150 -0.15 11.30 -18.93
N GLU A 151 -0.12 12.20 -19.91
CA GLU A 151 -0.47 13.61 -19.71
C GLU A 151 -1.96 13.77 -19.35
N ASP A 152 -2.80 12.89 -19.85
CA ASP A 152 -4.24 12.91 -19.56
C ASP A 152 -4.56 12.60 -18.09
N LEU A 153 -3.59 12.05 -17.33
CA LEU A 153 -3.67 11.81 -15.90
C LEU A 153 -3.09 12.98 -15.06
N GLU A 154 -2.84 14.12 -15.65
CA GLU A 154 -2.29 15.29 -14.94
C GLU A 154 -3.37 15.96 -14.07
N ILE A 155 -3.25 15.82 -12.75
CA ILE A 155 -4.09 16.52 -11.79
C ILE A 155 -3.49 17.90 -11.56
N ASP A 156 -4.31 18.92 -11.69
CA ASP A 156 -3.95 20.25 -11.21
C ASP A 156 -3.89 20.24 -9.67
N PRO A 157 -2.71 20.50 -9.05
CA PRO A 157 -2.59 20.52 -7.59
C PRO A 157 -3.55 21.50 -6.89
N SER A 158 -4.03 22.54 -7.61
CA SER A 158 -5.02 23.47 -7.07
C SER A 158 -6.40 22.85 -6.89
N SER A 159 -6.71 21.76 -7.61
CA SER A 159 -7.98 21.05 -7.47
C SER A 159 -8.06 20.18 -6.21
N LEU A 160 -6.89 19.78 -5.65
CA LEU A 160 -6.81 18.99 -4.40
C LEU A 160 -7.13 19.82 -3.14
N ALA A 161 -7.13 21.14 -3.24
CA ALA A 161 -7.38 22.05 -2.11
C ALA A 161 -8.85 22.46 -1.93
N SER A 162 -9.74 22.05 -2.82
CA SER A 162 -11.17 22.43 -2.79
C SER A 162 -12.03 21.29 -2.25
N PRO A 163 -12.71 21.45 -1.11
CA PRO A 163 -13.55 20.38 -0.54
C PRO A 163 -14.95 20.29 -1.20
N VAL A 164 -15.14 20.85 -2.38
CA VAL A 164 -16.46 20.96 -3.01
C VAL A 164 -16.59 20.05 -4.23
N GLU A 165 -17.33 18.99 -4.07
CA GLU A 165 -18.32 18.33 -4.96
C GLU A 165 -17.96 17.99 -6.43
N HIS A 166 -16.78 18.19 -6.92
CA HIS A 166 -16.40 17.57 -8.19
C HIS A 166 -15.28 16.58 -7.91
N GLN A 167 -15.64 15.34 -7.57
CA GLN A 167 -14.79 14.19 -7.82
C GLN A 167 -14.49 14.20 -9.32
N LEU A 168 -13.41 14.89 -9.67
CA LEU A 168 -12.73 14.63 -10.90
C LEU A 168 -12.25 13.19 -10.79
N ASN A 169 -13.06 12.27 -11.35
CA ASN A 169 -12.58 10.92 -11.56
C ASN A 169 -11.30 11.07 -12.36
N LEU A 170 -10.17 10.85 -11.71
CA LEU A 170 -8.84 10.87 -12.32
C LEU A 170 -8.80 9.97 -13.56
N PHE A 171 -9.65 8.97 -13.55
CA PHE A 171 -9.85 8.04 -14.64
C PHE A 171 -11.18 8.36 -15.33
N SER A 172 -11.12 9.07 -16.45
CA SER A 172 -12.23 9.12 -17.40
C SER A 172 -12.53 7.70 -17.93
N MET A 173 -13.72 7.46 -18.48
CA MET A 173 -14.08 6.14 -19.01
C MET A 173 -13.06 5.60 -20.03
N ASP A 174 -12.41 6.48 -20.80
CA ASP A 174 -11.38 6.10 -21.77
C ASP A 174 -10.07 5.67 -21.10
N GLN A 175 -9.73 6.28 -19.97
CA GLN A 175 -8.55 5.93 -19.18
C GLN A 175 -8.77 4.65 -18.37
N GLU A 176 -10.00 4.41 -17.89
CA GLU A 176 -10.40 3.17 -17.25
C GLU A 176 -10.27 1.99 -18.23
N ASN A 177 -10.59 2.20 -19.52
CA ASN A 177 -10.36 1.22 -20.57
C ASN A 177 -8.87 1.00 -20.88
N LYS A 178 -8.04 2.06 -20.81
CA LYS A 178 -6.61 1.99 -21.14
C LYS A 178 -5.76 1.44 -20.00
N TYR A 179 -6.01 1.86 -18.77
CA TYR A 179 -5.16 1.56 -17.62
C TYR A 179 -5.87 0.81 -16.48
N GLY A 180 -7.15 0.52 -16.61
CA GLY A 180 -7.95 -0.11 -15.54
C GLY A 180 -7.37 -1.46 -15.08
N MET A 181 -6.85 -2.27 -16.00
CA MET A 181 -6.20 -3.55 -15.65
C MET A 181 -4.90 -3.32 -14.87
N LEU A 182 -4.04 -2.40 -15.32
CA LEU A 182 -2.79 -2.08 -14.64
C LEU A 182 -3.04 -1.48 -13.25
N MET A 183 -4.03 -0.61 -13.14
CA MET A 183 -4.42 -0.03 -11.85
C MET A 183 -5.00 -1.09 -10.91
N SER A 184 -5.83 -2.00 -11.42
CA SER A 184 -6.37 -3.11 -10.63
C SER A 184 -5.28 -4.07 -10.16
N GLU A 185 -4.28 -4.33 -11.00
CA GLU A 185 -3.10 -5.11 -10.63
C GLU A 185 -2.31 -4.41 -9.53
N LEU A 186 -2.08 -3.11 -9.67
CA LEU A 186 -1.38 -2.31 -8.66
C LEU A 186 -2.12 -2.33 -7.32
N ILE A 187 -3.44 -2.12 -7.31
CA ILE A 187 -4.25 -2.19 -6.09
C ILE A 187 -4.13 -3.56 -5.43
N ARG A 188 -4.18 -4.63 -6.21
CA ARG A 188 -4.04 -6.00 -5.70
C ARG A 188 -2.69 -6.28 -5.05
N ILE A 189 -1.64 -5.57 -5.48
CA ILE A 189 -0.31 -5.64 -4.86
C ILE A 189 -0.32 -4.99 -3.47
N PHE A 190 -1.11 -3.92 -3.28
CA PHE A 190 -1.16 -3.16 -2.03
C PHE A 190 -2.22 -3.67 -1.04
N ILE A 191 -3.30 -4.26 -1.53
CA ILE A 191 -4.42 -4.72 -0.71
C ILE A 191 -4.50 -6.26 -0.78
N PRO A 192 -3.94 -6.96 0.20
CA PRO A 192 -4.04 -8.41 0.26
C PRO A 192 -5.50 -8.84 0.48
N PRO A 193 -5.90 -10.05 0.06
CA PRO A 193 -7.23 -10.58 0.29
C PRO A 193 -7.53 -10.74 1.80
N GLU A 194 -8.81 -10.64 2.19
CA GLU A 194 -9.23 -10.70 3.61
C GLU A 194 -8.75 -11.95 4.36
N ASN A 195 -8.57 -13.08 3.65
CA ASN A 195 -8.12 -14.35 4.21
C ASN A 195 -6.67 -14.68 3.87
N ALA A 196 -5.84 -13.66 3.62
CA ALA A 196 -4.43 -13.86 3.28
C ALA A 196 -3.67 -14.57 4.39
N SER A 197 -2.85 -15.54 4.01
CA SER A 197 -1.90 -16.22 4.90
C SER A 197 -0.81 -15.24 5.37
N GLN A 198 -0.11 -15.59 6.44
CA GLN A 198 1.02 -14.78 6.93
C GLN A 198 2.09 -14.55 5.86
N GLN A 199 2.35 -15.56 5.03
CA GLN A 199 3.31 -15.46 3.93
C GLN A 199 2.85 -14.44 2.87
N GLU A 200 1.58 -14.48 2.46
CA GLU A 200 1.01 -13.51 1.51
C GLU A 200 1.02 -12.08 2.06
N LEU A 201 0.79 -11.92 3.37
CA LEU A 201 0.90 -10.61 4.04
C LEU A 201 2.34 -10.07 4.02
N ASP A 202 3.33 -10.93 4.23
CA ASP A 202 4.74 -10.53 4.20
C ASP A 202 5.22 -10.22 2.78
N GLU A 203 4.76 -10.97 1.78
CA GLU A 203 4.96 -10.68 0.35
C GLU A 203 4.31 -9.35 -0.04
N ALA A 204 3.07 -9.09 0.40
CA ALA A 204 2.39 -7.82 0.17
C ALA A 204 3.16 -6.63 0.75
N LYS A 205 3.73 -6.76 1.97
CA LYS A 205 4.58 -5.71 2.57
C LYS A 205 5.84 -5.45 1.74
N GLN A 206 6.51 -6.50 1.27
CA GLN A 206 7.70 -6.36 0.42
C GLN A 206 7.34 -5.69 -0.91
N ASN A 207 6.23 -6.10 -1.51
CA ASN A 207 5.72 -5.50 -2.72
C ASN A 207 5.34 -4.03 -2.51
N MET A 208 4.72 -3.66 -1.39
CA MET A 208 4.45 -2.26 -1.04
C MET A 208 5.72 -1.41 -1.05
N VAL A 209 6.79 -1.89 -0.43
CA VAL A 209 8.08 -1.18 -0.41
C VAL A 209 8.64 -1.05 -1.82
N LYS A 210 8.62 -2.12 -2.61
CA LYS A 210 9.10 -2.13 -4.00
C LYS A 210 8.33 -1.13 -4.87
N TYR A 211 7.00 -1.21 -4.88
CA TYR A 211 6.17 -0.42 -5.79
C TYR A 211 5.91 1.02 -5.32
N ALA A 212 6.12 1.31 -4.03
CA ALA A 212 6.15 2.70 -3.54
C ALA A 212 7.41 3.45 -3.92
N ASP A 213 8.45 2.76 -4.38
CA ASP A 213 9.69 3.36 -4.83
C ASP A 213 9.64 3.65 -6.35
N TYR A 214 9.65 4.92 -6.73
CA TYR A 214 9.64 5.35 -8.14
C TYR A 214 10.78 4.76 -8.98
N ARG A 215 11.88 4.34 -8.36
CA ARG A 215 13.02 3.71 -9.02
C ARG A 215 12.65 2.37 -9.65
N THR A 216 11.63 1.71 -9.16
CA THR A 216 11.09 0.46 -9.73
C THR A 216 10.67 0.64 -11.19
N TYR A 217 10.19 1.82 -11.54
CA TYR A 217 9.65 2.12 -12.88
C TYR A 217 10.67 2.69 -13.84
N LEU A 218 11.90 2.96 -13.37
CA LEU A 218 12.97 3.61 -14.11
C LEU A 218 14.20 2.70 -14.23
N SER A 219 14.96 2.95 -15.29
CA SER A 219 16.32 2.43 -15.47
C SER A 219 17.29 3.59 -15.47
N PHE A 220 18.31 3.47 -14.63
CA PHE A 220 19.35 4.47 -14.45
C PHE A 220 20.63 3.96 -15.09
N GLU A 221 21.24 4.76 -15.94
CA GLU A 221 22.49 4.44 -16.58
C GLU A 221 23.40 5.68 -16.64
N MET A 222 24.68 5.47 -16.59
CA MET A 222 25.69 6.47 -16.91
C MET A 222 26.29 6.11 -18.26
N GLU A 223 26.38 7.08 -19.15
CA GLU A 223 26.92 6.91 -20.47
C GLU A 223 28.23 7.72 -20.61
N GLN A 224 29.26 7.10 -21.19
CA GLN A 224 30.46 7.77 -21.67
C GLN A 224 30.26 8.12 -23.15
N ILE A 225 30.58 9.34 -23.50
CA ILE A 225 30.56 9.85 -24.86
C ILE A 225 32.03 10.05 -25.27
N VAL A 226 32.51 9.22 -26.15
CA VAL A 226 33.85 9.33 -26.69
C VAL A 226 33.78 10.21 -27.95
N GLU A 227 34.52 11.33 -27.96
CA GLU A 227 34.62 12.22 -29.13
C GLU A 227 35.72 11.69 -30.06
N GLY A 228 35.33 11.18 -31.24
CA GLY A 228 36.18 10.70 -32.31
C GLY A 228 35.52 11.04 -33.64
N ASP A 229 36.00 10.43 -34.74
CA ASP A 229 35.41 10.58 -36.08
C ASP A 229 33.94 10.18 -36.13
N GLU A 230 33.53 9.24 -35.24
CA GLU A 230 32.13 8.90 -34.94
C GLU A 230 31.86 9.07 -33.44
N ARG A 231 30.73 9.69 -33.11
CA ARG A 231 30.27 9.84 -31.75
C ARG A 231 29.86 8.48 -31.19
N LEU A 232 30.71 7.89 -30.36
CA LEU A 232 30.42 6.61 -29.67
C LEU A 232 29.87 6.84 -28.31
N VAL A 233 28.71 6.23 -27.99
CA VAL A 233 28.08 6.27 -26.66
C VAL A 233 28.14 4.88 -26.04
N ILE A 234 28.79 4.76 -24.91
CA ILE A 234 29.00 3.49 -24.22
C ILE A 234 28.33 3.58 -22.83
N GLY A 235 27.38 2.69 -22.56
CA GLY A 235 26.77 2.59 -21.22
C GLY A 235 27.74 1.97 -20.21
N LEU A 236 27.70 2.46 -18.96
CA LEU A 236 28.56 2.01 -17.85
C LEU A 236 28.49 0.50 -17.62
N SER A 237 27.32 -0.08 -17.74
CA SER A 237 27.09 -1.54 -17.58
C SER A 237 27.91 -2.37 -18.60
N LYS A 238 28.23 -1.81 -19.76
CA LYS A 238 29.12 -2.41 -20.76
C LYS A 238 30.59 -2.12 -20.49
N MET A 239 30.88 -0.94 -19.96
CA MET A 239 32.25 -0.53 -19.63
C MET A 239 32.84 -1.37 -18.50
N ILE A 240 32.13 -1.58 -17.39
CA ILE A 240 32.56 -2.39 -16.26
C ILE A 240 32.92 -3.83 -16.67
N LYS A 241 32.23 -4.36 -17.70
CA LYS A 241 32.51 -5.71 -18.19
C LYS A 241 33.72 -5.77 -19.13
N LYS A 242 34.10 -4.64 -19.74
CA LYS A 242 35.14 -4.59 -20.78
C LYS A 242 36.48 -4.09 -20.26
N ASN A 243 36.49 -3.20 -19.29
CA ASN A 243 37.70 -2.59 -18.74
C ASN A 243 38.17 -3.36 -17.51
N SER A 244 39.37 -3.88 -17.54
CA SER A 244 40.03 -4.50 -16.41
C SER A 244 40.90 -3.44 -15.70
N GLY A 245 40.78 -3.35 -14.37
CA GLY A 245 41.61 -2.45 -13.56
C GLY A 245 40.98 -1.09 -13.24
N GLY A 246 41.81 -0.06 -13.09
CA GLY A 246 41.45 1.28 -12.60
C GLY A 246 40.49 2.05 -13.52
N GLU A 247 40.54 1.86 -14.83
CA GLU A 247 39.65 2.53 -15.81
C GLU A 247 38.15 2.23 -15.59
N GLY A 248 37.82 1.05 -15.09
CA GLY A 248 36.43 0.69 -14.79
C GLY A 248 35.81 1.46 -13.60
N GLN A 249 36.66 2.12 -12.78
CA GLN A 249 36.22 2.86 -11.58
C GLN A 249 36.01 4.35 -11.86
N ASN A 250 36.56 4.92 -12.94
CA ASN A 250 36.41 6.33 -13.28
C ASN A 250 34.97 6.83 -13.30
N PRO A 251 33.99 6.14 -13.89
CA PRO A 251 32.61 6.58 -13.88
C PRO A 251 31.99 6.67 -12.47
N LEU A 252 32.39 5.81 -11.54
CA LEU A 252 31.92 5.85 -10.18
C LEU A 252 32.39 7.11 -9.46
N TYR A 253 33.68 7.46 -9.64
CA TYR A 253 34.26 8.70 -9.06
C TYR A 253 33.58 9.94 -9.67
N ILE A 254 33.29 9.93 -10.96
CA ILE A 254 32.57 11.02 -11.63
C ILE A 254 31.18 11.21 -11.03
N ALA A 255 30.43 10.11 -10.83
CA ALA A 255 29.13 10.14 -10.18
C ALA A 255 29.20 10.68 -8.75
N LEU A 256 30.21 10.25 -8.00
CA LEU A 256 30.45 10.69 -6.63
C LEU A 256 30.81 12.18 -6.58
N LEU A 257 31.73 12.65 -7.42
CA LEU A 257 32.12 14.06 -7.52
C LEU A 257 30.93 14.95 -7.96
N ALA A 258 30.12 14.50 -8.91
CA ALA A 258 28.93 15.21 -9.32
C ALA A 258 27.90 15.34 -8.19
N SER A 259 27.75 14.28 -7.40
CA SER A 259 26.85 14.27 -6.22
C SER A 259 27.34 15.23 -5.14
N PHE A 260 28.65 15.28 -4.88
CA PHE A 260 29.22 16.26 -3.94
C PHE A 260 29.12 17.69 -4.47
N ALA A 261 29.34 17.90 -5.76
CA ALA A 261 29.21 19.22 -6.38
C ALA A 261 27.76 19.73 -6.28
N GLN A 262 26.78 18.84 -6.41
CA GLN A 262 25.36 19.15 -6.19
C GLN A 262 25.08 19.46 -4.72
N ALA A 263 25.49 18.57 -3.81
CA ALA A 263 25.23 18.73 -2.36
C ALA A 263 25.85 20.01 -1.81
N TYR A 264 27.02 20.40 -2.29
CA TYR A 264 27.71 21.62 -1.89
C TYR A 264 27.35 22.86 -2.71
N HIS A 265 26.42 22.72 -3.64
CA HIS A 265 25.97 23.83 -4.51
C HIS A 265 27.13 24.59 -5.18
N ILE A 266 28.13 23.87 -5.69
CA ILE A 266 29.36 24.47 -6.22
C ILE A 266 29.05 25.39 -7.42
N ASN A 267 28.00 25.09 -8.20
CA ASN A 267 27.62 25.84 -9.41
C ASN A 267 26.58 26.93 -9.18
N LEU A 268 26.22 27.22 -7.92
CA LEU A 268 25.38 28.40 -7.65
C LEU A 268 26.18 29.67 -7.90
N SER A 269 25.58 30.65 -8.59
CA SER A 269 26.20 31.95 -8.80
C SER A 269 26.57 32.58 -7.45
N ALA A 270 27.69 33.26 -7.39
CA ALA A 270 28.20 33.90 -6.18
C ALA A 270 27.18 34.85 -5.50
N ARG A 271 26.16 35.31 -6.25
CA ARG A 271 25.05 36.13 -5.70
C ARG A 271 24.09 35.37 -4.80
N LEU A 272 24.01 34.04 -4.93
CA LEU A 272 23.13 33.17 -4.13
C LEU A 272 23.84 32.55 -2.91
N THR A 273 25.16 32.54 -2.89
CA THR A 273 25.96 32.05 -1.76
C THR A 273 26.15 33.17 -0.72
N ARG A 274 25.22 33.28 0.22
CA ARG A 274 25.27 34.34 1.24
C ARG A 274 26.21 34.09 2.41
N ARG A 275 26.77 32.88 2.58
CA ARG A 275 27.67 32.53 3.69
C ARG A 275 28.76 31.55 3.22
N PRO A 276 30.00 31.71 3.67
CA PRO A 276 31.02 30.71 3.44
C PRO A 276 30.64 29.41 4.15
N THR A 277 30.68 28.29 3.43
CA THR A 277 30.43 26.96 3.96
C THR A 277 31.71 26.11 3.85
N ILE A 278 31.93 25.26 4.85
CA ILE A 278 33.02 24.27 4.76
C ILE A 278 32.59 23.22 3.74
N ARG A 279 33.39 23.01 2.70
CA ARG A 279 33.16 22.04 1.63
C ARG A 279 34.37 21.09 1.64
N LEU A 280 34.31 20.09 2.52
CA LEU A 280 35.32 19.10 2.67
C LEU A 280 34.78 17.71 2.36
N VAL A 281 35.47 16.99 1.48
CA VAL A 281 35.24 15.58 1.21
C VAL A 281 36.48 14.83 1.60
N VAL A 282 36.38 13.87 2.51
CA VAL A 282 37.48 12.99 2.92
C VAL A 282 37.17 11.61 2.33
N LEU A 283 38.09 11.13 1.50
CA LEU A 283 37.99 9.81 0.88
C LEU A 283 39.17 8.98 1.37
N ASP A 284 38.90 7.80 1.91
CA ASP A 284 39.91 6.83 2.31
C ASP A 284 40.23 5.91 1.11
N GLU A 285 41.50 5.75 0.80
CA GLU A 285 42.03 4.90 -0.29
C GLU A 285 41.38 5.11 -1.68
N ALA A 286 40.81 6.28 -1.94
CA ALA A 286 40.04 6.54 -3.17
C ALA A 286 40.86 6.34 -4.45
N PHE A 287 42.19 6.52 -4.38
CA PHE A 287 43.07 6.46 -5.54
C PHE A 287 43.99 5.21 -5.56
N SER A 288 43.76 4.25 -4.65
CA SER A 288 44.64 3.08 -4.50
C SER A 288 44.65 2.15 -5.73
N LYS A 289 43.68 2.29 -6.63
CA LYS A 289 43.54 1.49 -7.86
C LYS A 289 43.46 2.34 -9.13
N MET A 290 43.74 3.63 -9.05
CA MET A 290 43.83 4.50 -10.22
C MET A 290 45.27 4.44 -10.77
N ASP A 291 45.42 4.17 -12.06
CA ASP A 291 46.70 4.29 -12.72
C ASP A 291 47.10 5.77 -12.75
N ALA A 292 48.37 6.03 -12.46
CA ALA A 292 48.95 7.37 -12.53
C ALA A 292 49.17 7.73 -14.00
N GLU A 293 48.25 8.50 -14.60
CA GLU A 293 48.51 9.27 -15.82
C GLU A 293 48.61 10.75 -15.50
#